data_8dcfc724b7b4f0b7e650caf699f45790
#
_entry.id   8dcfc724b7b4f0b7e650caf699f45790
#
_cell.length_a   1.000
_cell.length_b   1.000
_cell.length_c   1.000
_cell.angle_alpha   90.00
_cell.angle_beta   90.00
_cell.angle_gamma   90.00
#
_symmetry.space_group_name_H-M   'P 1'
#
loop_
_entity.id
_entity.type
_entity.pdbx_description
1 polymer ?
#
loop_
_entity_poly.entity_id
_entity_poly.type
_entity_poly.pdbx_seq_one_letter_code
_entity_poly.pdbx_strand_id
1 'polypeptide(L)'
;MKFKFIPMLLAASLFVVSCEDHKKEEKAQTSTEQTEEKTSEDFDFTAEEFADLKILRYQIPGWENLSLKEQKLVYYLTQAGLSGRDIIWDQNYKHNLTIRKAFENIYTNFEGDKTTEDWKFFEEYLKRVWFSNGIHHHYSMDKMKPEFSKEYLNKLLK
;
A
#
# COMPACT_ATOMS: atom_id res chain seq x y z
N MET A 1 25.68 -46.66 -36.26
CA MET A 1 26.14 -45.33 -35.79
C MET A 1 26.56 -45.40 -34.35
N LYS A 2 27.86 -45.27 -34.05
CA LYS A 2 28.40 -45.41 -32.71
C LYS A 2 28.52 -44.03 -32.07
N PHE A 3 27.75 -43.74 -31.01
CA PHE A 3 27.89 -42.54 -30.21
C PHE A 3 29.05 -42.73 -29.22
N LYS A 4 30.04 -41.84 -29.32
CA LYS A 4 31.17 -41.77 -28.38
C LYS A 4 30.80 -40.83 -27.24
N PHE A 5 30.74 -41.36 -26.01
CA PHE A 5 30.66 -40.58 -24.79
C PHE A 5 32.03 -39.93 -24.47
N ILE A 6 32.03 -38.63 -24.26
CA ILE A 6 33.19 -37.87 -23.72
C ILE A 6 32.89 -37.60 -22.26
N PRO A 7 33.70 -38.02 -21.31
CA PRO A 7 33.56 -37.64 -19.92
C PRO A 7 34.10 -36.20 -19.71
N MET A 8 33.24 -35.34 -19.22
CA MET A 8 33.59 -33.98 -18.80
C MET A 8 34.14 -34.00 -17.38
N LEU A 9 35.43 -33.74 -17.26
CA LEU A 9 36.19 -33.68 -16.00
C LEU A 9 35.84 -32.38 -15.28
N LEU A 10 35.22 -32.46 -14.12
CA LEU A 10 34.87 -31.30 -13.26
C LEU A 10 36.07 -31.02 -12.34
N ALA A 11 36.84 -29.99 -12.63
CA ALA A 11 37.90 -29.50 -11.75
C ALA A 11 37.32 -28.50 -10.75
N ALA A 12 37.18 -28.90 -9.49
CA ALA A 12 36.85 -28.05 -8.37
C ALA A 12 38.12 -27.36 -7.85
N SER A 13 38.27 -26.05 -8.09
CA SER A 13 39.33 -25.21 -7.49
C SER A 13 38.78 -24.58 -6.21
N LEU A 14 39.23 -25.06 -5.06
CA LEU A 14 39.07 -24.42 -3.76
C LEU A 14 40.04 -23.23 -3.65
N PHE A 15 39.51 -22.02 -3.64
CA PHE A 15 40.25 -20.83 -3.20
C PHE A 15 39.99 -20.64 -1.70
N VAL A 16 41.04 -20.93 -0.92
CA VAL A 16 41.14 -20.55 0.49
C VAL A 16 41.78 -19.17 0.52
N VAL A 17 40.99 -18.13 0.83
CA VAL A 17 41.54 -16.81 1.14
C VAL A 17 41.77 -16.71 2.63
N SER A 18 43.02 -16.74 3.02
CA SER A 18 43.49 -16.44 4.38
C SER A 18 43.50 -14.92 4.55
N CYS A 19 42.76 -14.41 5.52
CA CYS A 19 42.90 -13.02 5.99
C CYS A 19 44.01 -12.98 7.03
N GLU A 20 45.07 -12.26 6.72
CA GLU A 20 46.16 -11.95 7.65
C GLU A 20 45.84 -10.62 8.34
N ASP A 21 45.90 -10.65 9.68
CA ASP A 21 45.73 -9.49 10.56
C ASP A 21 46.85 -8.47 10.36
N HIS A 22 46.53 -7.26 9.96
CA HIS A 22 47.36 -6.09 10.13
C HIS A 22 46.69 -5.09 11.09
N LYS A 23 47.10 -5.14 12.35
CA LYS A 23 46.93 -4.05 13.31
C LYS A 23 47.68 -2.82 12.81
N LYS A 24 46.93 -1.75 12.51
CA LYS A 24 47.43 -0.36 12.61
C LYS A 24 46.41 0.43 13.39
N GLU A 25 46.81 0.84 14.57
CA GLU A 25 46.14 1.84 15.38
C GLU A 25 46.26 3.19 14.68
N GLU A 26 45.15 3.74 14.21
CA GLU A 26 45.04 5.14 13.84
C GLU A 26 43.84 5.71 14.57
N LYS A 27 44.11 6.55 15.54
CA LYS A 27 43.09 7.31 16.31
C LYS A 27 42.42 8.29 15.35
N ALA A 28 41.27 7.93 14.82
CA ALA A 28 40.32 8.86 14.24
C ALA A 28 39.34 9.28 15.34
N GLN A 29 39.40 10.54 15.72
CA GLN A 29 38.36 11.17 16.52
C GLN A 29 37.06 11.18 15.71
N THR A 30 36.16 10.26 16.02
CA THR A 30 34.78 10.32 15.55
C THR A 30 34.08 11.37 16.40
N SER A 31 33.91 12.55 15.83
CA SER A 31 32.92 13.50 16.32
C SER A 31 31.55 12.87 16.07
N THR A 32 30.99 12.31 17.11
CA THR A 32 29.58 11.90 17.13
C THR A 32 28.77 13.19 17.11
N GLU A 33 28.40 13.67 15.92
CA GLU A 33 27.27 14.55 15.78
C GLU A 33 26.06 13.72 16.21
N GLN A 34 25.64 13.93 17.43
CA GLN A 34 24.34 13.56 17.91
C GLN A 34 23.34 14.43 17.12
N THR A 35 22.89 13.91 15.99
CA THR A 35 21.64 14.38 15.38
C THR A 35 20.56 14.08 16.44
N GLU A 36 20.12 15.12 17.14
CA GLU A 36 18.94 15.04 18.01
C GLU A 36 17.81 14.50 17.16
N GLU A 37 17.49 13.22 17.36
CA GLU A 37 16.21 12.65 16.94
C GLU A 37 15.12 13.49 17.62
N LYS A 38 14.55 14.42 16.86
CA LYS A 38 13.30 15.05 17.23
C LYS A 38 12.31 13.92 17.43
N THR A 39 12.07 13.58 18.68
CA THR A 39 11.07 12.60 19.09
C THR A 39 9.74 12.96 18.45
N SER A 40 9.18 12.01 17.73
CA SER A 40 7.93 12.10 16.98
C SER A 40 6.69 12.09 17.90
N GLU A 41 6.78 12.67 19.08
CA GLU A 41 5.74 12.56 20.13
C GLU A 41 4.43 13.27 19.79
N ASP A 42 4.38 14.06 18.70
CA ASP A 42 3.21 14.87 18.38
C ASP A 42 2.61 14.59 16.98
N PHE A 43 3.00 13.48 16.32
CA PHE A 43 2.44 13.13 15.03
C PHE A 43 1.29 12.13 15.18
N ASP A 44 0.08 12.56 14.81
CA ASP A 44 -1.08 11.68 14.77
C ASP A 44 -0.99 10.73 13.56
N PHE A 45 -0.65 9.48 13.83
CA PHE A 45 -0.57 8.41 12.84
C PHE A 45 -1.94 7.94 12.36
N THR A 46 -3.02 8.23 13.07
CA THR A 46 -4.37 7.82 12.70
C THR A 46 -5.00 8.85 11.77
N ALA A 47 -5.28 8.44 10.53
CA ALA A 47 -6.01 9.28 9.59
C ALA A 47 -7.52 9.15 9.75
N GLU A 48 -8.02 7.93 9.95
CA GLU A 48 -9.44 7.63 10.13
C GLU A 48 -9.60 6.25 10.78
N GLU A 49 -10.68 6.07 11.55
CA GLU A 49 -11.14 4.77 12.04
C GLU A 49 -12.61 4.59 11.64
N PHE A 50 -12.95 3.43 11.10
CA PHE A 50 -14.33 3.06 10.81
C PHE A 50 -14.50 1.55 10.90
N ALA A 51 -15.61 1.10 11.46
CA ALA A 51 -15.85 -0.31 11.73
C ALA A 51 -14.69 -0.95 12.53
N ASP A 52 -14.10 -2.02 11.99
CA ASP A 52 -12.94 -2.71 12.53
C ASP A 52 -11.61 -2.32 11.82
N LEU A 53 -11.63 -1.23 11.06
CA LEU A 53 -10.50 -0.78 10.23
C LEU A 53 -9.92 0.53 10.74
N LYS A 54 -8.60 0.63 10.67
CA LYS A 54 -7.84 1.83 11.01
C LYS A 54 -6.96 2.23 9.85
N ILE A 55 -7.14 3.45 9.36
CA ILE A 55 -6.32 4.04 8.30
C ILE A 55 -5.17 4.79 8.95
N LEU A 56 -3.96 4.39 8.60
CA LEU A 56 -2.74 5.00 9.10
C LEU A 56 -2.09 5.86 8.03
N ARG A 57 -1.48 6.93 8.48
CA ARG A 57 -0.55 7.75 7.69
C ARG A 57 0.83 7.68 8.31
N TYR A 58 1.84 7.86 7.49
CA TYR A 58 3.22 7.78 7.92
C TYR A 58 3.95 9.09 7.63
N GLN A 59 4.88 9.44 8.49
CA GLN A 59 5.90 10.42 8.16
C GLN A 59 6.93 9.81 7.22
N ILE A 60 7.60 10.65 6.45
CA ILE A 60 8.73 10.26 5.60
C ILE A 60 9.96 11.00 6.14
N PRO A 61 10.65 10.45 7.15
CA PRO A 61 11.85 11.07 7.69
C PRO A 61 12.89 11.30 6.60
N GLY A 62 13.51 12.48 6.61
CA GLY A 62 14.53 12.83 5.62
C GLY A 62 13.97 13.37 4.29
N TRP A 63 12.67 13.55 4.16
CA TRP A 63 12.07 14.16 2.95
C TRP A 63 12.65 15.53 2.65
N GLU A 64 12.89 16.33 3.67
CA GLU A 64 13.46 17.68 3.61
C GLU A 64 14.93 17.69 3.16
N ASN A 65 15.65 16.56 3.29
CA ASN A 65 17.03 16.42 2.84
C ASN A 65 17.14 16.14 1.33
N LEU A 66 16.02 15.79 0.69
CA LEU A 66 15.98 15.58 -0.75
C LEU A 66 16.05 16.91 -1.51
N SER A 67 16.81 16.95 -2.59
CA SER A 67 16.77 18.06 -3.51
C SER A 67 15.38 18.21 -4.15
N LEU A 68 15.02 19.42 -4.59
CA LEU A 68 13.74 19.66 -5.27
C LEU A 68 13.55 18.75 -6.49
N LYS A 69 14.62 18.35 -7.18
CA LYS A 69 14.57 17.43 -8.32
C LYS A 69 14.15 16.03 -7.87
N GLU A 70 14.69 15.55 -6.78
CA GLU A 70 14.36 14.24 -6.21
C GLU A 70 12.93 14.24 -5.65
N GLN A 71 12.52 15.28 -4.93
CA GLN A 71 11.14 15.42 -4.44
C GLN A 71 10.14 15.39 -5.61
N LYS A 72 10.40 16.10 -6.70
CA LYS A 72 9.58 16.06 -7.92
C LYS A 72 9.56 14.66 -8.55
N LEU A 73 10.70 13.98 -8.60
CA LEU A 73 10.77 12.62 -9.13
C LEU A 73 9.85 11.68 -8.32
N VAL A 74 9.97 11.68 -7.00
CA VAL A 74 9.12 10.85 -6.11
C VAL A 74 7.64 11.19 -6.31
N TYR A 75 7.30 12.49 -6.39
CA TYR A 75 5.92 12.92 -6.65
C TYR A 75 5.38 12.33 -7.96
N TYR A 76 6.12 12.47 -9.07
CA TYR A 76 5.65 11.95 -10.36
C TYR A 76 5.61 10.42 -10.43
N LEU A 77 6.55 9.73 -9.78
CA LEU A 77 6.50 8.27 -9.66
C LEU A 77 5.27 7.81 -8.86
N THR A 78 4.92 8.54 -7.80
CA THR A 78 3.70 8.28 -7.03
C THR A 78 2.44 8.50 -7.89
N GLN A 79 2.37 9.59 -8.65
CA GLN A 79 1.25 9.83 -9.57
C GLN A 79 1.13 8.74 -10.65
N ALA A 80 2.27 8.30 -11.20
CA ALA A 80 2.30 7.19 -12.16
C ALA A 80 1.79 5.89 -11.53
N GLY A 81 2.19 5.57 -10.30
CA GLY A 81 1.68 4.41 -9.56
C GLY A 81 0.18 4.50 -9.29
N LEU A 82 -0.31 5.68 -8.88
CA LEU A 82 -1.74 5.89 -8.62
C LEU A 82 -2.61 5.78 -9.89
N SER A 83 -2.09 6.12 -11.06
CA SER A 83 -2.84 6.00 -12.32
C SER A 83 -3.16 4.54 -12.70
N GLY A 84 -2.43 3.56 -12.16
CA GLY A 84 -2.68 2.14 -12.36
C GLY A 84 -3.67 1.50 -11.38
N ARG A 85 -4.24 2.23 -10.42
CA ARG A 85 -5.10 1.65 -9.36
C ARG A 85 -6.31 0.89 -9.89
N ASP A 86 -6.90 1.32 -11.00
CA ASP A 86 -8.10 0.67 -11.56
C ASP A 86 -7.84 -0.78 -11.97
N ILE A 87 -6.60 -1.13 -12.29
CA ILE A 87 -6.20 -2.50 -12.63
C ILE A 87 -6.47 -3.46 -11.47
N ILE A 88 -6.16 -3.06 -10.23
CA ILE A 88 -6.39 -3.89 -9.03
C ILE A 88 -7.88 -4.17 -8.84
N TRP A 89 -8.71 -3.15 -9.04
CA TRP A 89 -10.17 -3.28 -8.94
C TRP A 89 -10.71 -4.30 -9.94
N ASP A 90 -10.28 -4.21 -11.18
CA ASP A 90 -10.73 -5.09 -12.26
C ASP A 90 -10.22 -6.53 -12.09
N GLN A 91 -8.97 -6.70 -11.66
CA GLN A 91 -8.39 -8.02 -11.39
C GLN A 91 -9.08 -8.75 -10.23
N ASN A 92 -9.47 -8.04 -9.18
CA ASN A 92 -10.13 -8.66 -8.03
C ASN A 92 -11.53 -9.17 -8.38
N TYR A 93 -12.29 -8.44 -9.20
CA TYR A 93 -13.60 -8.87 -9.70
C TYR A 93 -14.07 -7.97 -10.84
N LYS A 94 -14.52 -8.57 -11.94
CA LYS A 94 -14.91 -7.89 -13.19
C LYS A 94 -15.96 -6.77 -13.05
N HIS A 95 -16.71 -6.72 -11.95
CA HIS A 95 -17.72 -5.70 -11.70
C HIS A 95 -17.28 -4.64 -10.69
N ASN A 96 -16.13 -4.78 -10.05
CA ASN A 96 -15.70 -3.87 -9.00
C ASN A 96 -15.61 -2.42 -9.45
N LEU A 97 -15.07 -2.14 -10.65
CA LEU A 97 -14.99 -0.78 -11.18
C LEU A 97 -16.37 -0.15 -11.38
N THR A 98 -17.33 -0.94 -11.87
CA THR A 98 -18.71 -0.46 -12.07
C THR A 98 -19.38 -0.18 -10.73
N ILE A 99 -19.24 -1.08 -9.76
CA ILE A 99 -19.78 -0.93 -8.41
C ILE A 99 -19.17 0.31 -7.74
N ARG A 100 -17.85 0.47 -7.79
CA ARG A 100 -17.17 1.63 -7.25
C ARG A 100 -17.72 2.93 -7.82
N LYS A 101 -17.78 3.05 -9.15
CA LYS A 101 -18.28 4.26 -9.83
C LYS A 101 -19.75 4.56 -9.46
N ALA A 102 -20.59 3.53 -9.37
CA ALA A 102 -21.98 3.70 -8.96
C ALA A 102 -22.07 4.22 -7.51
N PHE A 103 -21.33 3.63 -6.60
CA PHE A 103 -21.33 4.04 -5.20
C PHE A 103 -20.71 5.43 -4.98
N GLU A 104 -19.63 5.75 -5.67
CA GLU A 104 -19.04 7.09 -5.65
C GLU A 104 -20.01 8.15 -6.19
N ASN A 105 -20.75 7.82 -7.26
CA ASN A 105 -21.79 8.69 -7.79
C ASN A 105 -22.92 8.92 -6.77
N ILE A 106 -23.40 7.87 -6.11
CA ILE A 106 -24.41 7.98 -5.05
C ILE A 106 -23.84 8.85 -3.92
N TYR A 107 -22.66 8.55 -3.42
CA TYR A 107 -22.05 9.26 -2.28
C TYR A 107 -21.92 10.77 -2.55
N THR A 108 -21.54 11.13 -3.78
CA THR A 108 -21.34 12.51 -4.20
C THR A 108 -22.65 13.25 -4.43
N ASN A 109 -23.62 12.61 -5.10
CA ASN A 109 -24.79 13.30 -5.64
C ASN A 109 -26.09 13.03 -4.86
N PHE A 110 -26.08 12.18 -3.85
CA PHE A 110 -27.29 11.94 -3.06
C PHE A 110 -27.66 13.16 -2.23
N GLU A 111 -28.83 13.71 -2.50
CA GLU A 111 -29.38 14.92 -1.83
C GLU A 111 -30.33 14.60 -0.66
N GLY A 112 -30.55 13.31 -0.37
CA GLY A 112 -31.38 12.89 0.74
C GLY A 112 -30.70 13.03 2.11
N ASP A 113 -31.42 12.60 3.14
CA ASP A 113 -30.94 12.68 4.53
C ASP A 113 -29.76 11.70 4.77
N LYS A 114 -28.58 12.25 4.96
CA LYS A 114 -27.34 11.54 5.26
C LYS A 114 -27.12 11.24 6.74
N THR A 115 -28.09 11.60 7.61
CA THR A 115 -28.00 11.31 9.05
C THR A 115 -28.66 9.98 9.43
N THR A 116 -29.39 9.38 8.51
CA THR A 116 -30.10 8.10 8.73
C THR A 116 -29.16 6.94 8.98
N GLU A 117 -29.61 5.93 9.71
CA GLU A 117 -28.84 4.71 9.98
C GLU A 117 -28.50 3.95 8.69
N ASP A 118 -29.46 3.82 7.77
CA ASP A 118 -29.23 3.21 6.45
C ASP A 118 -28.12 3.91 5.65
N TRP A 119 -28.03 5.27 5.73
CA TRP A 119 -26.98 6.01 5.07
C TRP A 119 -25.62 5.73 5.72
N LYS A 120 -25.53 5.66 7.03
CA LYS A 120 -24.30 5.31 7.75
C LYS A 120 -23.81 3.92 7.38
N PHE A 121 -24.70 2.93 7.29
CA PHE A 121 -24.36 1.59 6.81
C PHE A 121 -23.89 1.59 5.34
N PHE A 122 -24.53 2.40 4.48
CA PHE A 122 -24.07 2.57 3.11
C PHE A 122 -22.67 3.19 3.05
N GLU A 123 -22.42 4.24 3.81
CA GLU A 123 -21.11 4.92 3.86
C GLU A 123 -20.04 3.98 4.41
N GLU A 124 -20.31 3.25 5.48
CA GLU A 124 -19.38 2.26 6.02
C GLU A 124 -19.04 1.17 5.00
N TYR A 125 -20.06 0.63 4.33
CA TYR A 125 -19.87 -0.38 3.29
C TYR A 125 -19.04 0.17 2.12
N LEU A 126 -19.30 1.39 1.68
CA LEU A 126 -18.52 2.07 0.64
C LEU A 126 -17.05 2.22 1.06
N LYS A 127 -16.77 2.66 2.29
CA LYS A 127 -15.42 2.75 2.84
C LYS A 127 -14.71 1.40 2.87
N ARG A 128 -15.41 0.33 3.26
CA ARG A 128 -14.88 -1.05 3.20
C ARG A 128 -14.55 -1.48 1.77
N VAL A 129 -15.41 -1.15 0.80
CA VAL A 129 -15.18 -1.41 -0.63
C VAL A 129 -13.96 -0.66 -1.14
N TRP A 130 -13.79 0.60 -0.76
CA TRP A 130 -12.59 1.37 -1.09
C TRP A 130 -11.32 0.76 -0.48
N PHE A 131 -11.36 0.40 0.79
CA PHE A 131 -10.23 -0.21 1.49
C PHE A 131 -9.79 -1.53 0.85
N SER A 132 -10.76 -2.38 0.48
CA SER A 132 -10.50 -3.72 -0.06
C SER A 132 -10.26 -3.73 -1.59
N ASN A 133 -10.36 -2.60 -2.28
CA ASN A 133 -10.38 -2.50 -3.75
C ASN A 133 -11.44 -3.42 -4.39
N GLY A 134 -12.62 -3.50 -3.79
CA GLY A 134 -13.72 -4.31 -4.28
C GLY A 134 -14.65 -4.81 -3.19
N ILE A 135 -15.62 -5.64 -3.58
CA ILE A 135 -16.66 -6.18 -2.69
C ILE A 135 -16.22 -7.41 -1.88
N HIS A 136 -15.03 -7.90 -2.10
CA HIS A 136 -14.49 -9.03 -1.34
C HIS A 136 -13.57 -8.53 -0.24
N HIS A 137 -13.48 -9.31 0.84
CA HIS A 137 -12.55 -9.02 1.92
C HIS A 137 -11.10 -8.99 1.41
N HIS A 138 -10.30 -8.06 1.90
CA HIS A 138 -8.94 -7.79 1.39
C HIS A 138 -7.93 -8.94 1.58
N TYR A 139 -8.24 -9.92 2.43
CA TYR A 139 -7.42 -11.13 2.64
C TYR A 139 -8.14 -12.44 2.26
N SER A 140 -9.37 -12.38 1.75
CA SER A 140 -10.12 -13.59 1.41
C SER A 140 -11.00 -13.37 0.18
N MET A 141 -11.62 -14.45 -0.28
CA MET A 141 -12.62 -14.40 -1.36
C MET A 141 -14.05 -14.19 -0.84
N ASP A 142 -14.21 -13.94 0.46
CA ASP A 142 -15.51 -13.73 1.08
C ASP A 142 -16.08 -12.38 0.67
N LYS A 143 -17.32 -12.39 0.20
CA LYS A 143 -18.02 -11.14 -0.11
C LYS A 143 -18.43 -10.43 1.17
N MET A 144 -18.05 -9.18 1.28
CA MET A 144 -18.57 -8.31 2.34
C MET A 144 -20.06 -8.09 2.14
N LYS A 145 -20.81 -8.25 3.22
CA LYS A 145 -22.27 -8.03 3.20
C LYS A 145 -22.56 -6.63 3.71
N PRO A 146 -23.36 -5.82 2.97
CA PRO A 146 -23.84 -4.55 3.49
C PRO A 146 -24.87 -4.78 4.60
N GLU A 147 -24.95 -3.85 5.55
CA GLU A 147 -25.94 -3.84 6.62
C GLU A 147 -27.22 -3.09 6.22
N PHE A 148 -27.18 -2.29 5.18
CA PHE A 148 -28.37 -1.65 4.60
C PHE A 148 -29.17 -2.64 3.74
N SER A 149 -30.49 -2.38 3.62
CA SER A 149 -31.39 -3.23 2.87
C SER A 149 -31.27 -3.09 1.34
N LYS A 150 -31.70 -4.13 0.62
CA LYS A 150 -31.80 -4.06 -0.85
C LYS A 150 -32.77 -2.97 -1.32
N GLU A 151 -33.83 -2.74 -0.58
CA GLU A 151 -34.82 -1.71 -0.82
C GLU A 151 -34.22 -0.33 -0.72
N TYR A 152 -33.35 -0.13 0.27
CA TYR A 152 -32.61 1.12 0.42
C TYR A 152 -31.63 1.35 -0.76
N LEU A 153 -30.88 0.33 -1.16
CA LEU A 153 -30.03 0.44 -2.34
C LEU A 153 -30.80 0.82 -3.59
N ASN A 154 -31.96 0.19 -3.81
CA ASN A 154 -32.83 0.52 -4.94
C ASN A 154 -33.36 1.97 -4.90
N LYS A 155 -33.53 2.54 -3.70
CA LYS A 155 -33.86 3.96 -3.53
C LYS A 155 -32.69 4.86 -3.90
N LEU A 156 -31.46 4.48 -3.54
CA LEU A 156 -30.25 5.24 -3.85
C LEU A 156 -29.89 5.23 -5.35
N LEU A 157 -30.32 4.22 -6.09
CA LEU A 157 -30.05 4.05 -7.52
C LEU A 157 -31.07 4.76 -8.44
N LYS A 158 -32.12 5.37 -7.90
CA LYS A 158 -33.17 6.12 -8.63
C LYS A 158 -32.84 7.59 -8.72
#